data_0d3eee776032ebddac3545dc6ba5c9fc
#
_entry.id   0d3eee776032ebddac3545dc6ba5c9fc
#
_cell.length_a   1.000
_cell.length_b   1.000
_cell.length_c   1.000
_cell.angle_alpha   90.00
_cell.angle_beta   90.00
_cell.angle_gamma   90.00
#
_symmetry.space_group_name_H-M   'P 1'
#
loop_
_entity.id
_entity.type
_entity.pdbx_description
1 polymer ?
#
loop_
_entity_poly.entity_id
_entity_poly.type
_entity_poly.pdbx_seq_one_letter_code
_entity_poly.pdbx_strand_id
1 'polypeptide(L)'
;EIRLSLVGSEMCIRDRSVDMQVTSQRASAILYNYLSGNHFDKPFLLPANVCPVVPLSFMKAGVGFEFIDIDESHAMSTEKCLTAIEAGKYSGLVFVHAYGKKYDNKEFYRAVKSLDPNLCIIDDCCLCIPELADSLPENVDLCLYSTGYAKFIELSYGGYASFRGGYEVVDYQYDSISEQKHSVYIRKCLLENVRYMLPADYPWLDASNLQMTDEEYF
;
A
#
# COMPACT_ATOMS: atom_id res chain seq x y z
N GLU A 1 -10.07 2.75 26.30
CA GLU A 1 -9.63 4.15 26.02
C GLU A 1 -8.46 4.09 25.05
N ILE A 2 -8.71 4.46 23.80
CA ILE A 2 -7.67 4.59 22.79
C ILE A 2 -7.01 5.95 23.01
N ARG A 3 -5.80 5.97 23.51
CA ARG A 3 -4.98 7.19 23.59
C ARG A 3 -4.45 7.54 22.22
N LEU A 4 -5.00 8.57 21.61
CA LEU A 4 -4.34 9.32 20.54
C LEU A 4 -3.14 10.05 21.15
N SER A 5 -1.93 9.57 20.97
CA SER A 5 -0.73 10.31 21.32
C SER A 5 -0.33 11.17 20.12
N LEU A 6 -0.47 12.46 20.28
CA LEU A 6 0.17 13.47 19.44
C LEU A 6 1.69 13.29 19.54
N VAL A 7 2.33 12.96 18.45
CA VAL A 7 3.80 12.87 18.37
C VAL A 7 4.31 14.21 17.88
N GLY A 8 4.92 14.96 18.78
CA GLY A 8 5.77 16.09 18.42
C GLY A 8 7.06 15.59 17.75
N SER A 9 7.56 16.40 16.83
CA SER A 9 8.82 16.26 16.12
C SER A 9 9.98 15.93 17.07
N GLU A 10 10.66 14.86 16.81
CA GLU A 10 12.01 14.40 17.17
C GLU A 10 12.00 12.92 17.60
N MET A 11 12.11 12.04 16.62
CA MET A 11 12.66 10.73 16.91
C MET A 11 13.42 10.16 15.72
N CYS A 12 14.64 10.65 15.53
CA CYS A 12 15.70 9.93 14.86
C CYS A 12 16.32 8.93 15.82
N ILE A 13 15.68 7.80 16.05
CA ILE A 13 16.33 6.58 16.51
C ILE A 13 15.65 5.42 15.79
N ARG A 14 16.32 4.87 14.79
CA ARG A 14 15.90 3.62 14.15
C ARG A 14 16.08 2.46 15.13
N ASP A 15 15.22 2.35 16.10
CA ASP A 15 15.02 1.08 16.78
C ASP A 15 14.05 0.24 15.93
N ARG A 16 14.62 -0.70 15.16
CA ARG A 16 13.85 -1.62 14.30
C ARG A 16 13.08 -2.67 15.11
N SER A 17 13.09 -2.59 16.43
CA SER A 17 12.56 -3.63 17.32
C SER A 17 11.12 -3.43 17.75
N VAL A 18 10.50 -2.27 17.48
CA VAL A 18 9.12 -1.97 17.91
C VAL A 18 8.18 -1.94 16.72
N ASP A 19 7.20 -2.85 16.73
CA ASP A 19 6.10 -2.81 15.76
C ASP A 19 5.18 -1.64 16.09
N MET A 20 4.93 -0.78 15.10
CA MET A 20 4.01 0.35 15.20
C MET A 20 2.70 0.02 14.52
N GLN A 21 1.60 0.59 15.00
CA GLN A 21 0.28 0.47 14.38
C GLN A 21 -0.25 1.84 14.00
N VAL A 22 -0.91 1.91 12.85
CA VAL A 22 -1.51 3.12 12.34
C VAL A 22 -2.86 2.83 11.69
N THR A 23 -3.75 3.81 11.79
CA THR A 23 -5.01 3.85 11.03
C THR A 23 -5.04 5.11 10.19
N SER A 24 -5.68 5.04 9.02
CA SER A 24 -5.89 6.20 8.16
C SER A 24 -7.22 6.08 7.42
N GLN A 25 -7.60 7.14 6.73
CA GLN A 25 -8.82 7.16 5.92
C GLN A 25 -8.77 6.16 4.76
N ARG A 26 -7.58 5.81 4.28
CA ARG A 26 -7.35 4.82 3.21
C ARG A 26 -6.06 4.05 3.44
N ALA A 27 -6.05 2.78 3.04
CA ALA A 27 -4.83 1.96 3.05
C ALA A 27 -3.74 2.54 2.12
N SER A 28 -4.12 3.15 1.00
CA SER A 28 -3.18 3.82 0.09
C SER A 28 -2.46 5.00 0.74
N ALA A 29 -3.14 5.77 1.59
CA ALA A 29 -2.51 6.85 2.34
C ALA A 29 -1.47 6.30 3.33
N ILE A 30 -1.74 5.17 3.97
CA ILE A 30 -0.78 4.50 4.84
C ILE A 30 0.45 4.06 4.04
N LEU A 31 0.23 3.42 2.88
CA LEU A 31 1.32 3.00 2.00
C LEU A 31 2.18 4.19 1.55
N TYR A 32 1.54 5.27 1.11
CA TYR A 32 2.23 6.50 0.72
C TYR A 32 3.09 7.07 1.87
N ASN A 33 2.50 7.23 3.06
CA ASN A 33 3.20 7.77 4.23
C ASN A 33 4.38 6.88 4.66
N TYR A 34 4.22 5.55 4.54
CA TYR A 34 5.29 4.60 4.79
C TYR A 34 6.43 4.74 3.78
N LEU A 35 6.10 4.83 2.49
CA LEU A 35 7.10 5.01 1.43
C LEU A 35 7.82 6.35 1.57
N SER A 36 7.11 7.43 1.93
CA SER A 36 7.69 8.76 2.14
C SER A 36 8.55 8.85 3.39
N GLY A 37 8.21 8.11 4.46
CA GLY A 37 8.96 8.08 5.71
C GLY A 37 10.24 7.23 5.69
N ASN A 38 10.48 6.51 4.58
CA ASN A 38 11.65 5.67 4.40
C ASN A 38 12.44 6.08 3.15
N HIS A 39 13.73 5.84 3.16
CA HIS A 39 14.58 6.10 2.00
C HIS A 39 14.81 4.82 1.20
N PHE A 40 14.42 4.84 -0.07
CA PHE A 40 14.58 3.72 -1.01
C PHE A 40 15.27 4.23 -2.29
N ASP A 41 16.48 3.79 -2.55
CA ASP A 41 17.33 4.18 -3.68
C ASP A 41 17.22 3.24 -4.89
N LYS A 42 16.53 2.11 -4.73
CA LYS A 42 16.26 1.15 -5.79
C LYS A 42 14.75 0.88 -5.90
N PRO A 43 14.27 0.39 -7.05
CA PRO A 43 12.86 0.08 -7.23
C PRO A 43 12.38 -1.07 -6.35
N PHE A 44 11.06 -1.20 -6.27
CA PHE A 44 10.35 -2.33 -5.68
C PHE A 44 9.83 -3.28 -6.76
N LEU A 45 9.66 -4.55 -6.42
CA LEU A 45 8.92 -5.52 -7.22
C LEU A 45 7.44 -5.50 -6.84
N LEU A 46 6.57 -5.31 -7.84
CA LEU A 46 5.12 -5.35 -7.70
C LEU A 46 4.55 -6.48 -8.57
N PRO A 47 3.55 -7.28 -8.11
CA PRO A 47 2.90 -8.26 -8.98
C PRO A 47 2.13 -7.57 -10.11
N ALA A 48 2.14 -8.16 -11.32
CA ALA A 48 1.53 -7.57 -12.50
C ALA A 48 0.00 -7.38 -12.40
N ASN A 49 -0.67 -8.07 -11.48
CA ASN A 49 -2.10 -7.97 -11.22
C ASN A 49 -2.46 -7.11 -10.00
N VAL A 50 -1.52 -6.29 -9.51
CA VAL A 50 -1.75 -5.41 -8.37
C VAL A 50 -2.81 -4.35 -8.68
N CYS A 51 -3.57 -3.95 -7.64
CA CYS A 51 -4.51 -2.84 -7.77
C CYS A 51 -3.78 -1.55 -8.20
N PRO A 52 -4.29 -0.80 -9.19
CA PRO A 52 -3.64 0.41 -9.71
C PRO A 52 -3.29 1.46 -8.65
N VAL A 53 -4.02 1.51 -7.54
CA VAL A 53 -3.74 2.44 -6.44
C VAL A 53 -2.37 2.19 -5.78
N VAL A 54 -1.86 0.96 -5.83
CA VAL A 54 -0.55 0.64 -5.26
C VAL A 54 0.58 1.27 -6.07
N PRO A 55 0.75 1.02 -7.39
CA PRO A 55 1.78 1.70 -8.17
C PRO A 55 1.60 3.22 -8.17
N LEU A 56 0.37 3.76 -8.08
CA LEU A 56 0.13 5.19 -7.90
C LEU A 56 0.74 5.72 -6.60
N SER A 57 0.63 4.98 -5.49
CA SER A 57 1.26 5.36 -4.22
C SER A 57 2.78 5.45 -4.34
N PHE A 58 3.40 4.51 -5.06
CA PHE A 58 4.83 4.51 -5.34
C PHE A 58 5.25 5.72 -6.18
N MET A 59 4.51 5.99 -7.28
CA MET A 59 4.78 7.16 -8.14
C MET A 59 4.69 8.45 -7.36
N LYS A 60 3.65 8.61 -6.52
CA LYS A 60 3.43 9.80 -5.71
C LYS A 60 4.53 9.98 -4.65
N ALA A 61 5.01 8.90 -4.06
CA ALA A 61 6.13 8.92 -3.11
C ALA A 61 7.51 9.08 -3.79
N GLY A 62 7.57 9.08 -5.13
CA GLY A 62 8.84 9.14 -5.86
C GLY A 62 9.68 7.87 -5.76
N VAL A 63 9.08 6.73 -5.39
CA VAL A 63 9.74 5.44 -5.27
C VAL A 63 9.55 4.63 -6.56
N GLY A 64 10.64 4.18 -7.17
CA GLY A 64 10.61 3.37 -8.38
C GLY A 64 10.02 1.98 -8.14
N PHE A 65 9.43 1.39 -9.18
CA PHE A 65 8.96 0.00 -9.16
C PHE A 65 9.09 -0.66 -10.53
N GLU A 66 9.11 -1.99 -10.52
CA GLU A 66 9.04 -2.85 -11.70
C GLU A 66 7.99 -3.93 -11.46
N PHE A 67 7.26 -4.29 -12.52
CA PHE A 67 6.30 -5.39 -12.43
C PHE A 67 6.99 -6.73 -12.60
N ILE A 68 6.57 -7.69 -11.78
CA ILE A 68 6.93 -9.09 -11.92
C ILE A 68 5.68 -9.92 -12.20
N ASP A 69 5.86 -10.96 -12.99
CA ASP A 69 4.76 -11.82 -13.40
C ASP A 69 4.16 -12.60 -12.22
N ILE A 70 2.94 -13.05 -12.42
CA ILE A 70 2.21 -13.91 -11.48
C ILE A 70 2.32 -15.37 -11.91
N ASP A 71 2.07 -16.28 -10.99
CA ASP A 71 1.96 -17.70 -11.24
C ASP A 71 0.49 -18.15 -11.45
N GLU A 72 0.28 -19.44 -11.63
CA GLU A 72 -1.05 -20.03 -11.83
C GLU A 72 -1.99 -19.87 -10.64
N SER A 73 -1.45 -19.57 -9.46
CA SER A 73 -2.23 -19.25 -8.24
C SER A 73 -2.74 -17.83 -8.22
N HIS A 74 -2.38 -17.00 -9.19
CA HIS A 74 -2.59 -15.56 -9.28
C HIS A 74 -1.81 -14.74 -8.23
N ALA A 75 -0.84 -15.33 -7.55
CA ALA A 75 0.10 -14.63 -6.71
C ALA A 75 1.35 -14.20 -7.49
N MET A 76 2.14 -13.29 -6.91
CA MET A 76 3.48 -13.00 -7.39
C MET A 76 4.27 -14.31 -7.55
N SER A 77 4.89 -14.53 -8.72
CA SER A 77 5.76 -15.69 -8.94
C SER A 77 6.97 -15.62 -8.01
N THR A 78 6.97 -16.44 -6.97
CA THR A 78 8.05 -16.46 -5.96
C THR A 78 9.38 -16.85 -6.55
N GLU A 79 9.41 -17.77 -7.51
CA GLU A 79 10.61 -18.20 -8.22
C GLU A 79 11.24 -17.05 -9.01
N LYS A 80 10.45 -16.36 -9.85
CA LYS A 80 10.91 -15.19 -10.61
C LYS A 80 11.36 -14.06 -9.69
N CYS A 81 10.64 -13.87 -8.57
CA CYS A 81 10.96 -12.85 -7.59
C CYS A 81 12.32 -13.11 -6.91
N LEU A 82 12.59 -14.31 -6.44
CA LEU A 82 13.87 -14.67 -5.84
C LEU A 82 15.03 -14.49 -6.85
N THR A 83 14.85 -14.94 -8.07
CA THR A 83 15.84 -14.74 -9.15
C THR A 83 16.13 -13.26 -9.41
N ALA A 84 15.10 -12.42 -9.40
CA ALA A 84 15.25 -10.97 -9.59
C ALA A 84 15.99 -10.31 -8.41
N ILE A 85 15.69 -10.73 -7.17
CA ILE A 85 16.33 -10.21 -5.95
C ILE A 85 17.81 -10.55 -5.87
N GLU A 86 18.23 -11.75 -6.29
CA GLU A 86 19.64 -12.16 -6.34
C GLU A 86 20.52 -11.17 -7.13
N ALA A 87 19.94 -10.47 -8.10
CA ALA A 87 20.65 -9.44 -8.86
C ALA A 87 20.96 -8.17 -8.04
N GLY A 88 20.44 -8.03 -6.82
CA GLY A 88 20.72 -6.91 -5.92
C GLY A 88 20.17 -5.54 -6.38
N LYS A 89 19.15 -5.54 -7.26
CA LYS A 89 18.64 -4.34 -7.93
C LYS A 89 17.45 -3.69 -7.22
N TYR A 90 16.90 -4.30 -6.17
CA TYR A 90 15.64 -3.88 -5.57
C TYR A 90 15.83 -3.47 -4.10
N SER A 91 15.05 -2.48 -3.67
CA SER A 91 14.92 -2.07 -2.26
C SER A 91 13.83 -2.84 -1.54
N GLY A 92 12.88 -3.43 -2.26
CA GLY A 92 11.79 -4.15 -1.63
C GLY A 92 10.87 -4.85 -2.62
N LEU A 93 9.83 -5.45 -2.07
CA LEU A 93 8.73 -6.05 -2.81
C LEU A 93 7.39 -5.76 -2.12
N VAL A 94 6.31 -5.80 -2.89
CA VAL A 94 4.94 -5.85 -2.40
C VAL A 94 4.35 -7.21 -2.76
N PHE A 95 4.03 -8.01 -1.76
CA PHE A 95 3.27 -9.23 -1.98
C PHE A 95 1.80 -8.94 -1.76
N VAL A 96 0.96 -9.26 -2.75
CA VAL A 96 -0.48 -9.01 -2.70
C VAL A 96 -1.24 -10.30 -2.52
N HIS A 97 -2.04 -10.40 -1.47
CA HIS A 97 -2.99 -11.48 -1.25
C HIS A 97 -4.22 -11.27 -2.12
N ALA A 98 -4.09 -11.58 -3.43
CA ALA A 98 -5.10 -11.29 -4.43
C ALA A 98 -6.38 -12.12 -4.22
N TYR A 99 -7.52 -11.55 -4.64
CA TYR A 99 -8.83 -12.21 -4.71
C TYR A 99 -9.31 -12.82 -3.38
N GLY A 100 -8.89 -12.26 -2.24
CA GLY A 100 -9.29 -12.74 -0.91
C GLY A 100 -8.62 -14.03 -0.45
N LYS A 101 -7.67 -14.54 -1.22
CA LYS A 101 -6.88 -15.71 -0.85
C LYS A 101 -5.67 -15.30 -0.01
N LYS A 102 -5.62 -15.75 1.23
CA LYS A 102 -4.42 -15.59 2.06
C LYS A 102 -3.42 -16.71 1.74
N TYR A 103 -2.21 -16.31 1.35
CA TYR A 103 -1.12 -17.24 1.04
C TYR A 103 -0.22 -17.39 2.29
N ASP A 104 0.28 -18.59 2.54
CA ASP A 104 1.32 -18.80 3.53
C ASP A 104 2.70 -18.53 2.89
N ASN A 105 3.25 -17.36 3.20
CA ASN A 105 4.48 -16.86 2.59
C ASN A 105 5.70 -16.91 3.50
N LYS A 106 5.62 -17.57 4.66
CA LYS A 106 6.70 -17.57 5.66
C LYS A 106 8.03 -18.00 5.08
N GLU A 107 8.03 -19.11 4.33
CA GLU A 107 9.25 -19.63 3.70
C GLU A 107 9.77 -18.70 2.59
N PHE A 108 8.87 -18.12 1.81
CA PHE A 108 9.24 -17.14 0.79
C PHE A 108 9.88 -15.89 1.42
N TYR A 109 9.25 -15.30 2.44
CA TYR A 109 9.81 -14.12 3.12
C TYR A 109 11.13 -14.42 3.81
N ARG A 110 11.29 -15.61 4.38
CA ARG A 110 12.56 -16.07 4.94
C ARG A 110 13.65 -16.16 3.87
N ALA A 111 13.32 -16.73 2.71
CA ALA A 111 14.26 -16.83 1.58
C ALA A 111 14.66 -15.44 1.08
N VAL A 112 13.70 -14.50 0.92
CA VAL A 112 13.98 -13.12 0.54
C VAL A 112 14.95 -12.46 1.53
N LYS A 113 14.68 -12.54 2.83
CA LYS A 113 15.54 -11.96 3.87
C LYS A 113 16.90 -12.66 4.01
N SER A 114 17.00 -13.91 3.56
CA SER A 114 18.29 -14.62 3.50
C SER A 114 19.16 -14.11 2.35
N LEU A 115 18.55 -13.70 1.23
CA LEU A 115 19.25 -13.08 0.11
C LEU A 115 19.65 -11.63 0.40
N ASP A 116 18.74 -10.86 0.96
CA ASP A 116 18.99 -9.49 1.40
C ASP A 116 18.21 -9.17 2.68
N PRO A 117 18.87 -9.13 3.86
CA PRO A 117 18.23 -8.82 5.14
C PRO A 117 17.59 -7.41 5.20
N ASN A 118 18.04 -6.49 4.33
CA ASN A 118 17.57 -5.11 4.30
C ASN A 118 16.43 -4.89 3.31
N LEU A 119 16.12 -5.86 2.46
CA LEU A 119 15.04 -5.75 1.48
C LEU A 119 13.69 -5.60 2.19
N CYS A 120 12.97 -4.51 1.88
CA CYS A 120 11.68 -4.21 2.48
C CYS A 120 10.59 -5.15 1.94
N ILE A 121 9.85 -5.81 2.83
CA ILE A 121 8.71 -6.66 2.49
C ILE A 121 7.42 -5.99 2.94
N ILE A 122 6.58 -5.61 1.98
CA ILE A 122 5.23 -5.10 2.18
C ILE A 122 4.24 -6.23 1.88
N ASP A 123 3.47 -6.61 2.90
CA ASP A 123 2.44 -7.65 2.83
C ASP A 123 1.07 -7.00 2.68
N ASP A 124 0.54 -6.96 1.44
CA ASP A 124 -0.74 -6.33 1.13
C ASP A 124 -1.89 -7.31 1.34
N CYS A 125 -2.50 -7.25 2.50
CA CYS A 125 -3.67 -8.00 2.93
C CYS A 125 -4.99 -7.25 2.70
N CYS A 126 -5.03 -6.22 1.86
CA CYS A 126 -6.22 -5.38 1.67
C CYS A 126 -7.45 -6.11 1.10
N LEU A 127 -7.28 -7.30 0.55
CA LEU A 127 -8.38 -8.16 0.07
C LEU A 127 -8.65 -9.37 0.97
N CYS A 128 -7.88 -9.54 2.06
CA CYS A 128 -8.06 -10.62 3.01
C CYS A 128 -9.08 -10.27 4.11
N ILE A 129 -9.48 -11.30 4.85
CA ILE A 129 -10.18 -11.08 6.12
C ILE A 129 -9.24 -10.28 7.03
N PRO A 130 -9.69 -9.15 7.58
CA PRO A 130 -8.87 -8.35 8.48
C PRO A 130 -8.47 -9.15 9.73
N GLU A 131 -7.20 -9.09 10.07
CA GLU A 131 -6.66 -9.66 11.28
C GLU A 131 -6.09 -8.54 12.16
N LEU A 132 -6.52 -8.53 13.42
CA LEU A 132 -5.91 -7.67 14.43
C LEU A 132 -4.79 -8.49 15.05
N ALA A 133 -3.57 -8.25 14.59
CA ALA A 133 -2.40 -8.89 15.16
C ALA A 133 -1.66 -7.91 16.07
N ASP A 134 -1.22 -8.38 17.23
CA ASP A 134 -0.43 -7.57 18.17
C ASP A 134 1.00 -7.31 17.66
N SER A 135 1.41 -8.02 16.60
CA SER A 135 2.74 -7.92 16.01
C SER A 135 2.71 -8.18 14.51
N LEU A 136 3.70 -7.65 13.81
CA LEU A 136 3.95 -7.95 12.40
C LEU A 136 4.24 -9.45 12.17
N PRO A 137 3.83 -10.00 11.03
CA PRO A 137 4.33 -11.31 10.60
C PRO A 137 5.86 -11.32 10.53
N GLU A 138 6.44 -12.49 10.77
CA GLU A 138 7.89 -12.67 10.69
C GLU A 138 8.41 -12.27 9.31
N ASN A 139 9.51 -11.51 9.27
CA ASN A 139 10.17 -11.00 8.06
C ASN A 139 9.38 -9.94 7.25
N VAL A 140 8.23 -9.48 7.72
CA VAL A 140 7.45 -8.41 7.09
C VAL A 140 7.81 -7.07 7.72
N ASP A 141 7.92 -6.02 6.89
CA ASP A 141 8.23 -4.66 7.34
C ASP A 141 6.97 -3.78 7.40
N LEU A 142 5.98 -4.03 6.54
CA LEU A 142 4.64 -3.41 6.57
C LEU A 142 3.59 -4.47 6.24
N CYS A 143 2.60 -4.65 7.09
CA CYS A 143 1.40 -5.45 6.83
C CYS A 143 0.20 -4.51 6.74
N LEU A 144 -0.49 -4.49 5.59
CA LEU A 144 -1.49 -3.50 5.24
C LEU A 144 -2.87 -4.12 5.06
N TYR A 145 -3.90 -3.50 5.66
CA TYR A 145 -5.30 -3.89 5.54
C TYR A 145 -6.17 -2.70 5.11
N SER A 146 -7.29 -2.98 4.46
CA SER A 146 -8.25 -1.96 4.03
C SER A 146 -9.68 -2.34 4.44
N THR A 147 -10.43 -1.32 4.83
CA THR A 147 -11.88 -1.38 5.08
C THR A 147 -12.66 -0.48 4.11
N GLY A 148 -12.02 -0.08 3.01
CA GLY A 148 -12.64 0.73 1.97
C GLY A 148 -13.65 -0.04 1.13
N TYR A 149 -14.07 0.56 0.02
CA TYR A 149 -15.04 -0.02 -0.90
C TYR A 149 -14.59 -1.38 -1.45
N ALA A 150 -15.54 -2.31 -1.56
CA ALA A 150 -15.34 -3.68 -2.07
C ALA A 150 -14.27 -4.48 -1.30
N LYS A 151 -14.12 -4.22 0.00
CA LYS A 151 -13.26 -4.99 0.89
C LYS A 151 -14.07 -6.00 1.69
N PHE A 152 -13.38 -6.94 2.34
CA PHE A 152 -14.02 -8.01 3.12
C PHE A 152 -14.89 -7.45 4.24
N ILE A 153 -14.38 -6.46 4.96
CA ILE A 153 -15.16 -5.58 5.84
C ILE A 153 -15.23 -4.25 5.13
N GLU A 154 -16.43 -3.86 4.69
CA GLU A 154 -16.66 -2.63 3.96
C GLU A 154 -17.26 -1.57 4.88
N LEU A 155 -16.49 -0.55 5.17
CA LEU A 155 -16.91 0.66 5.88
C LEU A 155 -16.95 1.88 4.95
N SER A 156 -16.75 1.68 3.64
CA SER A 156 -16.61 2.70 2.60
C SER A 156 -15.32 3.52 2.68
N TYR A 157 -14.60 3.47 3.78
CA TYR A 157 -13.32 4.14 4.03
C TYR A 157 -12.49 3.33 5.01
N GLY A 158 -11.25 3.75 5.21
CA GLY A 158 -10.38 3.23 6.24
C GLY A 158 -9.33 2.25 5.73
N GLY A 159 -8.26 2.24 6.48
CA GLY A 159 -7.19 1.28 6.41
C GLY A 159 -6.43 1.26 7.72
N TYR A 160 -5.73 0.17 7.98
CA TYR A 160 -4.81 0.05 9.10
C TYR A 160 -3.61 -0.78 8.71
N ALA A 161 -2.52 -0.57 9.41
CA ALA A 161 -1.31 -1.33 9.21
C ALA A 161 -0.52 -1.49 10.50
N SER A 162 0.29 -2.55 10.51
CA SER A 162 1.41 -2.71 11.43
C SER A 162 2.71 -2.61 10.62
N PHE A 163 3.72 -1.93 11.15
CA PHE A 163 4.96 -1.67 10.39
C PHE A 163 6.17 -1.46 11.29
N ARG A 164 7.36 -1.55 10.68
CA ARG A 164 8.66 -1.16 11.21
C ARG A 164 9.28 -0.11 10.30
N GLY A 165 10.06 0.79 10.88
CA GLY A 165 10.76 1.82 10.10
C GLY A 165 10.11 3.19 10.19
N GLY A 166 10.42 4.05 9.23
CA GLY A 166 9.90 5.42 9.16
C GLY A 166 8.45 5.47 8.72
N TYR A 167 7.77 6.53 9.13
CA TYR A 167 6.42 6.85 8.71
C TYR A 167 6.25 8.36 8.76
N GLU A 168 5.97 8.96 7.61
CA GLU A 168 5.76 10.39 7.50
C GLU A 168 4.27 10.66 7.29
N VAL A 169 3.66 11.34 8.25
CA VAL A 169 2.27 11.77 8.12
C VAL A 169 2.21 13.02 7.27
N VAL A 170 1.64 12.90 6.08
CA VAL A 170 1.31 14.06 5.26
C VAL A 170 0.04 14.69 5.85
N ASP A 171 0.17 15.88 6.42
CA ASP A 171 -0.97 16.65 6.91
C ASP A 171 -1.70 17.26 5.71
N TYR A 172 -2.67 16.51 5.21
CA TYR A 172 -3.46 16.93 4.07
C TYR A 172 -4.71 17.68 4.55
N GLN A 173 -4.80 18.94 4.20
CA GLN A 173 -6.00 19.76 4.48
C GLN A 173 -6.88 19.82 3.23
N TYR A 174 -8.03 19.17 3.29
CA TYR A 174 -9.06 19.32 2.27
C TYR A 174 -9.53 20.77 2.19
N ASP A 175 -9.46 21.36 1.01
CA ASP A 175 -10.19 22.60 0.81
C ASP A 175 -11.68 22.31 0.52
N SER A 176 -12.54 23.24 0.92
CA SER A 176 -13.99 23.07 0.77
C SER A 176 -14.47 23.00 -0.68
N ILE A 177 -13.67 23.47 -1.64
CA ILE A 177 -13.99 23.44 -3.08
C ILE A 177 -13.78 22.06 -3.64
N SER A 178 -12.69 21.41 -3.27
CA SER A 178 -12.38 20.03 -3.67
C SER A 178 -13.37 19.05 -3.08
N GLU A 179 -13.75 19.21 -1.82
CA GLU A 179 -14.79 18.42 -1.17
C GLU A 179 -16.13 18.54 -1.89
N GLN A 180 -16.53 19.75 -2.29
CA GLN A 180 -17.76 19.97 -3.06
C GLN A 180 -17.70 19.31 -4.43
N LYS A 181 -16.60 19.44 -5.15
CA LYS A 181 -16.43 18.79 -6.47
C LYS A 181 -16.51 17.28 -6.36
N HIS A 182 -15.85 16.69 -5.37
CA HIS A 182 -15.89 15.26 -5.12
C HIS A 182 -17.32 14.80 -4.77
N SER A 183 -18.02 15.51 -3.90
CA SER A 183 -19.42 15.23 -3.54
C SER A 183 -20.36 15.31 -4.74
N VAL A 184 -20.17 16.30 -5.63
CA VAL A 184 -20.94 16.43 -6.87
C VAL A 184 -20.67 15.25 -7.81
N TYR A 185 -19.41 14.84 -7.94
CA TYR A 185 -19.02 13.69 -8.77
C TYR A 185 -19.64 12.39 -8.23
N ILE A 186 -19.51 12.10 -6.95
CA ILE A 186 -20.12 10.92 -6.31
C ILE A 186 -21.64 10.92 -6.51
N ARG A 187 -22.29 12.06 -6.28
CA ARG A 187 -23.74 12.21 -6.49
C ARG A 187 -24.14 11.94 -7.93
N LYS A 188 -23.37 12.43 -8.90
CA LYS A 188 -23.60 12.17 -10.33
C LYS A 188 -23.50 10.67 -10.63
N CYS A 189 -22.45 10.01 -10.16
CA CYS A 189 -22.28 8.56 -10.33
C CYS A 189 -23.44 7.76 -9.73
N LEU A 190 -23.92 8.13 -8.56
CA LEU A 190 -25.07 7.49 -7.91
C LEU A 190 -26.38 7.70 -8.68
N LEU A 191 -26.64 8.92 -9.19
CA LEU A 191 -27.85 9.25 -9.94
C LEU A 191 -27.88 8.61 -11.32
N GLU A 192 -26.75 8.46 -11.98
CA GLU A 192 -26.65 7.85 -13.31
C GLU A 192 -26.58 6.32 -13.25
N ASN A 193 -26.67 5.74 -12.06
CA ASN A 193 -26.55 4.29 -11.83
C ASN A 193 -25.29 3.69 -12.51
N VAL A 194 -24.30 4.56 -12.72
CA VAL A 194 -22.99 4.16 -13.19
C VAL A 194 -22.34 3.47 -11.99
N ARG A 195 -22.39 2.15 -11.95
CA ARG A 195 -21.42 1.41 -11.14
C ARG A 195 -20.08 2.08 -11.41
N TYR A 196 -19.27 2.31 -10.40
CA TYR A 196 -17.91 2.81 -10.45
C TYR A 196 -17.04 2.09 -11.52
N MET A 197 -17.55 2.03 -12.73
CA MET A 197 -16.76 1.79 -13.90
C MET A 197 -16.04 3.10 -14.09
N LEU A 198 -14.79 3.09 -13.66
CA LEU A 198 -13.86 4.12 -14.05
C LEU A 198 -14.08 4.34 -15.54
N PRO A 199 -14.43 5.54 -15.97
CA PRO A 199 -14.50 5.82 -17.40
C PRO A 199 -13.19 5.35 -18.01
N ALA A 200 -13.25 4.72 -19.18
CA ALA A 200 -12.03 4.33 -19.91
C ALA A 200 -11.04 5.48 -20.09
N ASP A 201 -11.52 6.69 -19.94
CA ASP A 201 -10.81 7.96 -20.06
C ASP A 201 -10.32 8.51 -18.70
N TYR A 202 -10.32 7.72 -17.61
CA TYR A 202 -9.87 8.23 -16.33
C TYR A 202 -8.35 8.45 -16.36
N PRO A 203 -7.84 9.67 -16.04
CA PRO A 203 -6.44 10.05 -16.26
C PRO A 203 -5.40 9.16 -15.60
N TRP A 204 -5.78 8.38 -14.59
CA TRP A 204 -4.87 7.47 -13.89
C TRP A 204 -4.61 6.13 -14.60
N LEU A 205 -5.32 5.82 -15.69
CA LEU A 205 -4.98 4.72 -16.60
C LEU A 205 -3.87 5.11 -17.58
N ASP A 206 -3.60 6.41 -17.73
CA ASP A 206 -2.51 6.92 -18.52
C ASP A 206 -1.41 7.46 -17.59
N ALA A 207 -0.36 6.67 -17.41
CA ALA A 207 0.78 7.04 -16.56
C ALA A 207 1.47 8.33 -17.00
N SER A 208 1.30 8.77 -18.25
CA SER A 208 1.84 10.02 -18.76
C SER A 208 1.03 11.25 -18.33
N ASN A 209 -0.23 11.05 -17.92
CA ASN A 209 -1.18 12.09 -17.54
C ASN A 209 -1.60 12.03 -16.06
N LEU A 210 -0.85 11.33 -15.23
CA LEU A 210 -1.13 11.23 -13.79
C LEU A 210 -0.98 12.60 -13.09
N GLN A 211 -1.89 13.50 -13.41
CA GLN A 211 -2.16 14.72 -12.66
C GLN A 211 -3.29 14.47 -11.64
N MET A 212 -3.21 13.35 -10.94
CA MET A 212 -4.08 13.15 -9.81
C MET A 212 -3.70 14.17 -8.75
N THR A 213 -4.66 15.03 -8.39
CA THR A 213 -4.46 15.96 -7.29
C THR A 213 -4.36 15.20 -5.97
N ASP A 214 -3.84 15.83 -4.93
CA ASP A 214 -3.76 15.20 -3.62
C ASP A 214 -5.15 14.84 -3.10
N GLU A 215 -6.17 15.66 -3.41
CA GLU A 215 -7.58 15.42 -3.08
C GLU A 215 -8.15 14.16 -3.74
N GLU A 216 -7.74 13.89 -4.97
CA GLU A 216 -8.21 12.70 -5.70
C GLU A 216 -7.51 11.42 -5.22
N TYR A 217 -6.31 11.56 -4.63
CA TYR A 217 -5.54 10.44 -4.14
C TYR A 217 -5.90 10.06 -2.69
N PHE A 218 -6.07 11.03 -1.79
CA PHE A 218 -6.37 10.84 -0.36
C PHE A 218 -7.87 10.88 -0.08
#